data_d515a842da9539c65e2a3c22f0b78744
#
_entry.id   d515a842da9539c65e2a3c22f0b78744
#
_cell.length_a   1.000
_cell.length_b   1.000
_cell.length_c   1.000
_cell.angle_alpha   90.00
_cell.angle_beta   90.00
_cell.angle_gamma   90.00
#
_symmetry.space_group_name_H-M   'P 1'
#
loop_
_entity.id
_entity.type
_entity.pdbx_description
1 polymer ?
#
loop_
_entity_poly.entity_id
_entity_poly.type
_entity_poly.pdbx_seq_one_letter_code
_entity_poly.pdbx_strand_id
1 'polypeptide(L)'
;VLHRPKVLFLDEPTNGLDPSASNEIHKLLMELKNEGMAIFLTTHNMEEAAKLCDNVALLNDGVIVEYGSPQAICLKHNQIKKYRVRLTDGTTHLLLQNEKTTGQIAQWMNSGQLETIHSCEPTLETVFLDTTGRNLQ
;
A
#
# COMPACT_ATOMS: atom_id res chain seq x y z
N VAL A 1 20.04 26.40 21.82
CA VAL A 1 18.88 25.53 21.95
C VAL A 1 18.27 25.28 20.62
N LEU A 2 18.14 24.05 20.30
CA LEU A 2 17.48 23.66 19.07
C LEU A 2 15.98 23.90 19.21
N HIS A 3 15.45 24.67 18.29
CA HIS A 3 14.02 24.85 18.21
C HIS A 3 13.37 23.56 17.72
N ARG A 4 12.47 22.97 18.53
CA ARG A 4 11.70 21.80 18.14
C ARG A 4 10.27 22.23 17.88
N PRO A 5 9.85 22.35 16.60
CA PRO A 5 8.47 22.70 16.31
C PRO A 5 7.53 21.55 16.76
N LYS A 6 6.30 21.93 17.15
CA LYS A 6 5.27 20.94 17.48
C LYS A 6 4.68 20.29 16.23
N VAL A 7 4.75 20.98 15.11
CA VAL A 7 4.23 20.53 13.82
C VAL A 7 5.30 20.73 12.76
N LEU A 8 5.53 19.73 11.95
CA LEU A 8 6.45 19.77 10.84
C LEU A 8 5.69 19.53 9.54
N PHE A 9 5.86 20.44 8.57
CA PHE A 9 5.26 20.30 7.25
C PHE A 9 6.35 19.95 6.25
N LEU A 10 6.14 18.88 5.48
CA LEU A 10 7.10 18.41 4.47
C LEU A 10 6.38 18.19 3.15
N ASP A 11 7.01 18.66 2.08
CA ASP A 11 6.52 18.46 0.72
C ASP A 11 7.49 17.53 -0.03
N GLU A 12 7.02 16.34 -0.41
CA GLU A 12 7.81 15.34 -1.13
C GLU A 12 9.21 15.11 -0.50
N PRO A 13 9.29 14.72 0.79
CA PRO A 13 10.56 14.75 1.53
C PRO A 13 11.65 13.82 1.01
N THR A 14 11.28 12.77 0.28
CA THR A 14 12.25 11.80 -0.27
C THR A 14 12.37 11.85 -1.78
N ASN A 15 11.76 12.84 -2.41
CA ASN A 15 11.79 12.96 -3.87
C ASN A 15 13.23 13.15 -4.37
N GLY A 16 13.63 12.34 -5.36
CA GLY A 16 14.96 12.39 -5.94
C GLY A 16 16.06 11.70 -5.12
N LEU A 17 15.73 11.10 -3.99
CA LEU A 17 16.70 10.38 -3.16
C LEU A 17 16.77 8.90 -3.56
N ASP A 18 17.94 8.30 -3.36
CA ASP A 18 18.09 6.86 -3.49
C ASP A 18 17.42 6.12 -2.31
N PRO A 19 17.21 4.79 -2.41
CA PRO A 19 16.54 4.04 -1.34
C PRO A 19 17.23 4.13 0.03
N SER A 20 18.56 4.19 0.05
CA SER A 20 19.31 4.30 1.31
C SER A 20 19.07 5.64 2.00
N ALA A 21 19.18 6.74 1.25
CA ALA A 21 18.92 8.09 1.77
C ALA A 21 17.46 8.24 2.20
N SER A 22 16.52 7.69 1.42
CA SER A 22 15.10 7.69 1.78
C SER A 22 14.85 6.98 3.10
N ASN A 23 15.46 5.83 3.32
CA ASN A 23 15.32 5.08 4.56
C ASN A 23 15.85 5.87 5.77
N GLU A 24 16.93 6.61 5.62
CA GLU A 24 17.46 7.45 6.69
C GLU A 24 16.49 8.58 7.05
N ILE A 25 15.89 9.22 6.05
CA ILE A 25 14.85 10.23 6.26
C ILE A 25 13.63 9.62 6.96
N HIS A 26 13.20 8.43 6.54
CA HIS A 26 12.08 7.74 7.16
C HIS A 26 12.33 7.45 8.64
N LYS A 27 13.54 6.99 8.98
CA LYS A 27 13.93 6.75 10.38
C LYS A 27 13.90 8.03 11.20
N LEU A 28 14.42 9.12 10.65
CA LEU A 28 14.41 10.42 11.32
C LEU A 28 12.98 10.88 11.59
N LEU A 29 12.09 10.77 10.61
CA LEU A 29 10.70 11.17 10.75
C LEU A 29 9.98 10.33 11.81
N MET A 30 10.24 9.02 11.87
CA MET A 30 9.66 8.16 12.88
C MET A 30 10.17 8.50 14.29
N GLU A 31 11.44 8.85 14.42
CA GLU A 31 12.01 9.31 15.69
C GLU A 31 11.35 10.59 16.17
N LEU A 32 11.19 11.57 15.29
CA LEU A 32 10.53 12.84 15.60
C LEU A 32 9.07 12.63 16.01
N LYS A 33 8.37 11.74 15.31
CA LYS A 33 7.00 11.37 15.66
C LYS A 33 6.93 10.74 17.06
N ASN A 34 7.85 9.84 17.39
CA ASN A 34 7.91 9.19 18.69
C ASN A 34 8.24 10.17 19.81
N GLU A 35 8.88 11.29 19.50
CA GLU A 35 9.13 12.39 20.44
C GLU A 35 7.89 13.30 20.64
N GLY A 36 6.79 13.00 19.97
CA GLY A 36 5.54 13.74 20.09
C GLY A 36 5.30 14.82 19.05
N MET A 37 6.11 14.85 18.00
CA MET A 37 5.94 15.81 16.91
C MET A 37 4.81 15.36 15.98
N ALA A 38 3.91 16.27 15.62
CA ALA A 38 2.92 16.06 14.57
C ALA A 38 3.58 16.36 13.22
N ILE A 39 3.51 15.43 12.28
CA ILE A 39 4.14 15.56 10.97
C ILE A 39 3.05 15.50 9.90
N PHE A 40 3.01 16.54 9.06
CA PHE A 40 2.15 16.60 7.89
C PHE A 40 3.05 16.55 6.66
N LEU A 41 2.89 15.52 5.84
CA LEU A 41 3.67 15.40 4.61
C LEU A 41 2.77 15.20 3.39
N THR A 42 3.25 15.71 2.26
CA THR A 42 2.64 15.43 0.97
C THR A 42 3.59 14.54 0.17
N THR A 43 3.04 13.59 -0.55
CA THR A 43 3.81 12.71 -1.42
C THR A 43 2.90 12.09 -2.49
N HIS A 44 3.45 11.79 -3.64
CA HIS A 44 2.79 10.97 -4.65
C HIS A 44 3.23 9.50 -4.54
N ASN A 45 4.17 9.19 -3.65
CA ASN A 45 4.62 7.83 -3.41
C ASN A 45 3.69 7.17 -2.37
N MET A 46 2.78 6.35 -2.86
CA MET A 46 1.78 5.68 -2.02
C MET A 46 2.39 4.68 -1.05
N GLU A 47 3.47 4.04 -1.41
CA GLU A 47 4.19 3.10 -0.56
C GLU A 47 4.81 3.82 0.64
N GLU A 48 5.43 4.98 0.40
CA GLU A 48 5.95 5.84 1.46
C GLU A 48 4.85 6.29 2.40
N ALA A 49 3.73 6.75 1.87
CA ALA A 49 2.58 7.17 2.66
C ALA A 49 2.05 6.03 3.54
N ALA A 50 1.91 4.83 2.97
CA ALA A 50 1.45 3.66 3.70
C ALA A 50 2.40 3.25 4.84
N LYS A 51 3.69 3.45 4.64
CA LYS A 51 4.73 3.07 5.61
C LYS A 51 4.86 4.07 6.75
N LEU A 52 4.76 5.37 6.47
CA LEU A 52 5.06 6.42 7.43
C LEU A 52 3.83 6.99 8.14
N CYS A 53 2.70 7.05 7.47
CA CYS A 53 1.56 7.83 7.94
C CYS A 53 0.61 7.00 8.79
N ASP A 54 0.15 7.60 9.89
CA ASP A 54 -0.93 7.02 10.69
C ASP A 54 -2.26 7.16 9.95
N ASN A 55 -2.48 8.31 9.31
CA ASN A 55 -3.65 8.59 8.50
C ASN A 55 -3.23 9.23 7.18
N VAL A 56 -3.93 8.88 6.12
CA VAL A 56 -3.71 9.46 4.79
C VAL A 56 -5.01 10.03 4.23
N ALA A 57 -4.87 11.04 3.40
CA ALA A 57 -5.95 11.56 2.59
C ALA A 57 -5.55 11.40 1.12
N LEU A 58 -6.32 10.62 0.37
CA LEU A 58 -6.10 10.45 -1.06
C LEU A 58 -6.84 11.56 -1.80
N LEU A 59 -6.10 12.37 -2.54
CA LEU A 59 -6.60 13.57 -3.19
C LEU A 59 -6.65 13.37 -4.71
N ASN A 60 -7.79 13.70 -5.29
CA ASN A 60 -7.97 13.67 -6.74
C ASN A 60 -8.78 14.88 -7.18
N ASP A 61 -8.20 15.70 -8.08
CA ASP A 61 -8.83 16.91 -8.61
C ASP A 61 -9.38 17.85 -7.53
N GLY A 62 -8.61 18.02 -6.45
CA GLY A 62 -8.98 18.91 -5.35
C GLY A 62 -9.99 18.32 -4.36
N VAL A 63 -10.37 17.06 -4.53
CA VAL A 63 -11.33 16.36 -3.68
C VAL A 63 -10.67 15.20 -2.96
N ILE A 64 -10.93 15.07 -1.65
CA ILE A 64 -10.48 13.91 -0.88
C ILE A 64 -11.42 12.74 -1.22
N VAL A 65 -10.87 11.72 -1.86
CA VAL A 65 -11.63 10.53 -2.28
C VAL A 65 -11.58 9.40 -1.26
N GLU A 66 -10.56 9.37 -0.41
CA GLU A 66 -10.45 8.46 0.73
C GLU A 66 -9.67 9.12 1.87
N TYR A 67 -10.03 8.78 3.10
CA TYR A 67 -9.35 9.25 4.30
C TYR A 67 -9.37 8.18 5.38
N GLY A 68 -8.26 8.02 6.09
CA GLY A 68 -8.15 7.12 7.22
C GLY A 68 -6.76 6.50 7.32
N SER A 69 -6.62 5.50 8.18
CA SER A 69 -5.37 4.76 8.23
C SER A 69 -5.19 3.94 6.93
N PRO A 70 -3.94 3.74 6.49
CA PRO A 70 -3.69 2.92 5.29
C PRO A 70 -4.33 1.54 5.38
N GLN A 71 -4.25 0.88 6.54
CA GLN A 71 -4.85 -0.43 6.74
C GLN A 71 -6.38 -0.39 6.62
N ALA A 72 -7.02 0.61 7.22
CA ALA A 72 -8.48 0.74 7.18
C ALA A 72 -8.99 1.01 5.76
N ILE A 73 -8.28 1.84 5.01
CA ILE A 73 -8.61 2.13 3.60
C ILE A 73 -8.49 0.86 2.76
N CYS A 74 -7.38 0.14 2.89
CA CYS A 74 -7.15 -1.09 2.12
C CYS A 74 -8.15 -2.18 2.49
N LEU A 75 -8.48 -2.31 3.78
CA LEU A 75 -9.47 -3.29 4.23
C LEU A 75 -10.87 -3.00 3.68
N LYS A 76 -11.26 -1.74 3.64
CA LYS A 76 -12.54 -1.31 3.06
C LYS A 76 -12.68 -1.72 1.60
N HIS A 77 -11.57 -1.70 0.84
CA HIS A 77 -11.54 -2.05 -0.57
C HIS A 77 -11.21 -3.53 -0.83
N ASN A 78 -11.04 -4.35 0.21
CA ASN A 78 -10.73 -5.77 0.11
C ASN A 78 -11.98 -6.65 0.33
N GLN A 79 -13.10 -6.30 -0.27
CA GLN A 79 -14.36 -7.04 -0.12
C GLN A 79 -14.34 -8.35 -0.89
N ILE A 80 -13.74 -8.35 -2.08
CA ILE A 80 -13.57 -9.55 -2.90
C ILE A 80 -12.10 -9.93 -2.87
N LYS A 81 -11.79 -11.04 -2.19
CA LYS A 81 -10.42 -11.52 -2.07
C LYS A 81 -9.97 -12.14 -3.39
N LYS A 82 -8.71 -11.91 -3.73
CA LYS A 82 -8.08 -12.41 -4.95
C LYS A 82 -6.81 -13.17 -4.60
N TYR A 83 -6.50 -14.16 -5.41
CA TYR A 83 -5.29 -14.96 -5.25
C TYR A 83 -4.55 -15.03 -6.58
N ARG A 84 -3.24 -14.86 -6.52
CA ARG A 84 -2.36 -15.12 -7.66
C ARG A 84 -1.73 -16.49 -7.47
N VAL A 85 -1.98 -17.37 -8.41
CA VAL A 85 -1.49 -18.74 -8.38
C VAL A 85 -0.52 -18.94 -9.54
N ARG A 86 0.65 -19.50 -9.24
CA ARG A 86 1.61 -19.94 -10.24
C ARG A 86 1.66 -21.46 -10.23
N LEU A 87 1.57 -22.04 -11.40
CA LEU A 87 1.66 -23.49 -11.60
C LEU A 87 3.06 -23.89 -12.02
N THR A 88 3.37 -25.19 -11.86
CA THR A 88 4.69 -25.75 -12.20
C THR A 88 5.01 -25.67 -13.69
N ASP A 89 4.02 -25.52 -14.56
CA ASP A 89 4.21 -25.30 -16.00
C ASP A 89 4.59 -23.85 -16.36
N GLY A 90 4.68 -22.97 -15.35
CA GLY A 90 5.02 -21.55 -15.53
C GLY A 90 3.82 -20.63 -15.76
N THR A 91 2.61 -21.16 -15.87
CA THR A 91 1.41 -20.32 -16.04
C THR A 91 1.03 -19.65 -14.73
N THR A 92 0.45 -18.45 -14.85
CA THR A 92 -0.03 -17.66 -13.71
C THR A 92 -1.52 -17.36 -13.90
N HIS A 93 -2.28 -17.54 -12.82
CA HIS A 93 -3.71 -17.29 -12.80
C HIS A 93 -4.06 -16.32 -11.68
N LEU A 94 -4.94 -15.35 -11.98
CA LEU A 94 -5.53 -14.46 -10.99
C LEU A 94 -6.97 -14.92 -10.75
N LEU A 95 -7.26 -15.35 -9.52
CA LEU A 95 -8.54 -15.99 -9.19
C LEU A 95 -9.25 -15.20 -8.09
N LEU A 96 -10.55 -15.00 -8.26
CA LEU A 96 -11.43 -14.45 -7.23
C LEU A 96 -11.84 -15.53 -6.27
N GLN A 97 -11.96 -15.20 -4.98
CA GLN A 97 -12.38 -16.15 -3.97
C GLN A 97 -13.85 -16.53 -4.17
N ASN A 98 -14.11 -17.79 -4.50
CA ASN A 98 -15.44 -18.41 -4.59
C ASN A 98 -15.28 -19.93 -4.50
N GLU A 99 -16.40 -20.68 -4.47
CA GLU A 99 -16.37 -22.13 -4.36
C GLU A 99 -15.63 -22.81 -5.51
N LYS A 100 -15.80 -22.30 -6.73
CA LYS A 100 -15.13 -22.82 -7.91
C LYS A 100 -13.61 -22.66 -7.81
N THR A 101 -13.15 -21.51 -7.36
CA THR A 101 -11.74 -21.22 -7.14
C THR A 101 -11.15 -22.12 -6.06
N THR A 102 -11.87 -22.30 -4.96
CA THR A 102 -11.42 -23.17 -3.88
C THR A 102 -11.22 -24.60 -4.38
N GLY A 103 -12.16 -25.13 -5.13
CA GLY A 103 -12.05 -26.47 -5.73
C GLY A 103 -10.87 -26.56 -6.70
N GLN A 104 -10.66 -25.55 -7.52
CA GLN A 104 -9.56 -25.53 -8.48
C GLN A 104 -8.20 -25.49 -7.80
N ILE A 105 -8.04 -24.67 -6.77
CA ILE A 105 -6.80 -24.59 -5.99
C ILE A 105 -6.53 -25.91 -5.29
N ALA A 106 -7.53 -26.50 -4.68
CA ALA A 106 -7.41 -27.81 -4.01
C ALA A 106 -6.95 -28.88 -5.00
N GLN A 107 -7.49 -28.89 -6.20
CA GLN A 107 -7.10 -29.84 -7.26
C GLN A 107 -5.63 -29.65 -7.64
N TRP A 108 -5.18 -28.43 -7.84
CA TRP A 108 -3.78 -28.14 -8.15
C TRP A 108 -2.84 -28.55 -7.01
N MET A 109 -3.24 -28.32 -5.77
CA MET A 109 -2.47 -28.73 -4.59
C MET A 109 -2.35 -30.25 -4.52
N ASN A 110 -3.47 -30.98 -4.72
CA ASN A 110 -3.49 -32.43 -4.64
C ASN A 110 -2.68 -33.10 -5.75
N SER A 111 -2.64 -32.50 -6.94
CA SER A 111 -1.89 -33.02 -8.08
C SER A 111 -0.41 -32.60 -8.11
N GLY A 112 0.01 -31.74 -7.17
CA GLY A 112 1.38 -31.21 -7.14
C GLY A 112 1.69 -30.17 -8.19
N GLN A 113 0.67 -29.62 -8.85
CA GLN A 113 0.82 -28.61 -9.89
C GLN A 113 0.95 -27.19 -9.35
N LEU A 114 0.58 -26.96 -8.09
CA LEU A 114 0.67 -25.63 -7.47
C LEU A 114 2.12 -25.34 -7.08
N GLU A 115 2.73 -24.30 -7.67
CA GLU A 115 4.07 -23.85 -7.31
C GLU A 115 4.02 -22.78 -6.20
N THR A 116 3.24 -21.71 -6.42
CA THR A 116 3.07 -20.64 -5.43
C THR A 116 1.63 -20.16 -5.41
N ILE A 117 1.21 -19.66 -4.24
CA ILE A 117 -0.06 -18.97 -4.08
C ILE A 117 0.16 -17.74 -3.19
N HIS A 118 -0.35 -16.59 -3.65
CA HIS A 118 -0.27 -15.34 -2.91
C HIS A 118 -1.64 -14.68 -2.88
N SER A 119 -2.03 -14.17 -1.71
CA SER A 119 -3.18 -13.28 -1.62
C SER A 119 -2.83 -11.93 -2.24
N CYS A 120 -3.75 -11.37 -3.03
CA CYS A 120 -3.59 -10.05 -3.63
C CYS A 120 -4.41 -9.05 -2.82
N GLU A 121 -3.77 -8.47 -1.81
CA GLU A 121 -4.41 -7.45 -0.99
C GLU A 121 -4.29 -6.08 -1.65
N PRO A 122 -5.31 -5.21 -1.54
CA PRO A 122 -5.23 -3.86 -2.06
C PRO A 122 -4.10 -3.07 -1.38
N THR A 123 -3.45 -2.21 -2.15
CA THR A 123 -2.52 -1.20 -1.66
C THR A 123 -3.17 0.18 -1.81
N LEU A 124 -2.60 1.21 -1.21
CA LEU A 124 -3.09 2.58 -1.41
C LEU A 124 -3.09 2.96 -2.89
N GLU A 125 -2.08 2.50 -3.62
CA GLU A 125 -2.00 2.75 -5.07
C GLU A 125 -3.18 2.11 -5.82
N THR A 126 -3.47 0.84 -5.56
CA THR A 126 -4.60 0.16 -6.23
C THR A 126 -5.94 0.75 -5.81
N VAL A 127 -6.10 1.15 -4.55
CA VAL A 127 -7.30 1.85 -4.08
C VAL A 127 -7.48 3.18 -4.82
N PHE A 128 -6.40 3.95 -4.97
CA PHE A 128 -6.44 5.22 -5.70
C PHE A 128 -6.85 5.01 -7.16
N LEU A 129 -6.26 4.02 -7.83
CA LEU A 129 -6.59 3.69 -9.22
C LEU A 129 -8.05 3.26 -9.37
N ASP A 130 -8.53 2.40 -8.48
CA ASP A 130 -9.92 1.92 -8.52
C ASP A 130 -10.92 3.05 -8.25
N THR A 131 -10.60 3.95 -7.34
CA THR A 131 -11.49 5.04 -6.96
C THR A 131 -11.53 6.16 -7.99
N THR A 132 -10.41 6.45 -8.63
CA THR A 132 -10.27 7.57 -9.56
C THR A 132 -10.30 7.16 -11.03
N GLY A 133 -10.08 5.89 -11.33
CA GLY A 133 -9.94 5.40 -12.70
C GLY A 133 -8.69 5.90 -13.41
N ARG A 134 -7.69 6.39 -12.66
CA ARG A 134 -6.45 6.94 -13.21
C ARG A 134 -5.28 6.00 -13.01
N ASN A 135 -4.37 6.01 -13.97
CA ASN A 135 -3.06 5.40 -13.82
C ASN A 135 -2.13 6.41 -13.17
N LEU A 136 -1.46 6.01 -12.10
CA LEU A 136 -0.39 6.79 -11.50
C LEU A 136 0.85 6.69 -12.39
N GLN A 137 1.38 7.81 -12.76
CA GLN A 137 2.62 7.88 -13.54
C GLN A 137 3.81 8.16 -12.64
#